data_cb83822856734f5b687b421b864133b2
#
_entry.id   cb83822856734f5b687b421b864133b2
#
_cell.length_a   1.000
_cell.length_b   1.000
_cell.length_c   1.000
_cell.angle_alpha   90.00
_cell.angle_beta   90.00
_cell.angle_gamma   90.00
#
_symmetry.space_group_name_H-M   'P 1'
#
loop_
_entity.id
_entity.type
_entity.pdbx_description
1 polymer ?
#
loop_
_entity_poly.entity_id
_entity_poly.type
_entity_poly.pdbx_seq_one_letter_code
_entity_poly.pdbx_strand_id
1 'polypeptide(L)'
;MNLLKIIFRSPRPAAVNDMRAEVSRLWRRKGYTAMTVFGRIFTSEQAVADHLNRRNDALKNHEMIHLRQAQSTGNSWFRFYFLYFWHSLLALRYWRKVKNAVYYLNPFEMEAYAHQHDLHYLDRCGDRGASEWRTFARMKLSQRKDFIESHGIGQ
;
A
#
# COMPACT_ATOMS: atom_id res chain seq x y z
N MET A 1 16.09 5.59 14.15
CA MET A 1 16.66 5.55 12.78
C MET A 1 16.23 6.81 12.06
N ASN A 2 17.15 7.56 11.42
CA ASN A 2 16.82 8.84 10.79
C ASN A 2 16.15 8.59 9.41
N LEU A 3 15.05 9.31 9.10
CA LEU A 3 14.28 9.18 7.85
C LEU A 3 15.17 9.29 6.59
N LEU A 4 16.16 10.19 6.61
CA LEU A 4 17.13 10.35 5.52
C LEU A 4 17.94 9.07 5.27
N LYS A 5 18.33 8.34 6.33
CA LYS A 5 19.05 7.06 6.16
C LYS A 5 18.15 5.97 5.56
N ILE A 6 16.85 6.01 5.82
CA ILE A 6 15.88 5.08 5.20
C ILE A 6 15.81 5.37 3.69
N ILE A 7 15.62 6.64 3.31
CA ILE A 7 15.48 7.05 1.91
C ILE A 7 16.74 6.72 1.08
N PHE A 8 17.93 7.12 1.57
CA PHE A 8 19.19 6.95 0.82
C PHE A 8 19.72 5.51 0.78
N ARG A 9 19.28 4.63 1.70
CA ARG A 9 19.71 3.22 1.73
C ARG A 9 18.63 2.25 1.26
N SER A 10 17.49 2.74 0.78
CA SER A 10 16.43 1.90 0.28
C SER A 10 16.80 1.26 -1.05
N PRO A 11 16.63 -0.05 -1.20
CA PRO A 11 16.83 -0.70 -2.48
C PRO A 11 15.81 -0.17 -3.49
N ARG A 12 16.07 -0.38 -4.78
CA ARG A 12 15.05 -0.13 -5.80
C ARG A 12 13.86 -1.08 -5.59
N PRO A 13 12.61 -0.67 -5.89
CA PRO A 13 11.44 -1.51 -5.65
C PRO A 13 11.57 -2.94 -6.20
N ALA A 14 12.08 -3.11 -7.42
CA ALA A 14 12.26 -4.44 -8.03
C ALA A 14 13.33 -5.31 -7.35
N ALA A 15 14.21 -4.73 -6.54
CA ALA A 15 15.23 -5.46 -5.79
C ALA A 15 14.78 -5.87 -4.39
N VAL A 16 13.54 -5.55 -3.99
CA VAL A 16 12.98 -5.94 -2.69
C VAL A 16 12.37 -7.33 -2.83
N ASN A 17 13.14 -8.36 -2.49
CA ASN A 17 12.71 -9.77 -2.58
C ASN A 17 12.18 -10.30 -1.25
N ASP A 18 12.60 -9.73 -0.13
CA ASP A 18 12.16 -10.13 1.21
C ASP A 18 11.78 -8.90 2.01
N MET A 19 10.57 -8.94 2.55
CA MET A 19 9.99 -7.88 3.34
C MET A 19 10.00 -8.27 4.80
N ARG A 20 10.90 -7.65 5.56
CA ARG A 20 10.90 -7.77 7.01
C ARG A 20 10.17 -6.61 7.66
N ALA A 21 9.22 -6.95 8.52
CA ALA A 21 8.56 -5.99 9.38
C ALA A 21 9.47 -5.63 10.57
N GLU A 22 9.62 -4.34 10.81
CA GLU A 22 10.42 -3.78 11.88
C GLU A 22 9.53 -2.96 12.84
N VAL A 23 9.80 -3.05 14.15
CA VAL A 23 9.10 -2.22 15.13
C VAL A 23 9.70 -0.81 15.15
N SER A 24 8.87 0.19 14.96
CA SER A 24 9.27 1.59 15.05
C SER A 24 8.26 2.44 15.79
N ARG A 25 8.68 3.04 16.90
CA ARG A 25 7.85 3.97 17.69
C ARG A 25 7.52 5.26 16.94
N LEU A 26 8.34 5.65 15.96
CA LEU A 26 8.12 6.85 15.13
C LEU A 26 6.86 6.74 14.25
N TRP A 27 6.45 5.53 13.92
CA TRP A 27 5.31 5.23 13.05
C TRP A 27 4.07 4.79 13.81
N ARG A 28 4.01 5.07 15.11
CA ARG A 28 2.86 4.78 15.96
C ARG A 28 1.71 5.71 15.63
N ARG A 29 0.99 5.43 14.57
CA ARG A 29 -0.26 6.12 14.22
C ARG A 29 -1.46 5.30 14.69
N LYS A 30 -2.40 5.94 15.40
CA LYS A 30 -3.66 5.29 15.76
C LYS A 30 -4.40 4.86 14.50
N GLY A 31 -4.80 3.59 14.42
CA GLY A 31 -5.60 3.05 13.34
C GLY A 31 -4.81 2.33 12.21
N TYR A 32 -3.48 2.28 12.28
CA TYR A 32 -2.67 1.51 11.33
C TYR A 32 -1.95 0.36 12.04
N THR A 33 -2.12 -0.84 11.51
CA THR A 33 -1.47 -2.06 12.01
C THR A 33 -0.05 -2.17 11.50
N ALA A 34 0.15 -1.86 10.22
CA ALA A 34 1.43 -1.84 9.53
C ALA A 34 1.47 -0.69 8.53
N MET A 35 2.66 -0.31 8.08
CA MET A 35 2.88 0.70 7.05
C MET A 35 4.14 0.38 6.25
N THR A 36 4.00 0.36 4.93
CA THR A 36 5.15 0.22 4.03
C THR A 36 5.78 1.56 3.73
N VAL A 37 7.08 1.69 3.97
CA VAL A 37 7.87 2.90 3.70
C VAL A 37 9.19 2.52 3.07
N PHE A 38 9.42 2.92 1.82
CA PHE A 38 10.66 2.72 1.06
C PHE A 38 11.17 1.26 1.10
N GLY A 39 10.28 0.28 0.92
CA GLY A 39 10.63 -1.13 0.88
C GLY A 39 10.81 -1.79 2.25
N ARG A 40 10.34 -1.14 3.32
CA ARG A 40 10.30 -1.69 4.66
C ARG A 40 8.90 -1.61 5.21
N ILE A 41 8.51 -2.59 6.01
CA ILE A 41 7.28 -2.53 6.78
C ILE A 41 7.60 -2.06 8.19
N PHE A 42 6.88 -1.05 8.65
CA PHE A 42 6.93 -0.60 10.03
C PHE A 42 5.63 -0.91 10.75
N THR A 43 5.74 -1.40 11.95
CA THR A 43 4.62 -1.65 12.87
C THR A 43 4.93 -1.05 14.24
N SER A 44 3.91 -0.78 15.04
CA SER A 44 4.09 -0.27 16.41
C SER A 44 4.30 -1.39 17.43
N GLU A 45 4.03 -2.65 17.07
CA GLU A 45 3.97 -3.78 17.99
C GLU A 45 4.85 -4.94 17.52
N GLN A 46 5.62 -5.53 18.46
CA GLN A 46 6.48 -6.67 18.16
C GLN A 46 5.67 -7.90 17.70
N ALA A 47 4.51 -8.14 18.30
CA ALA A 47 3.66 -9.26 17.91
C ALA A 47 3.19 -9.17 16.44
N VAL A 48 2.89 -7.95 15.95
CA VAL A 48 2.53 -7.71 14.55
C VAL A 48 3.73 -7.91 13.63
N ALA A 49 4.92 -7.43 14.02
CA ALA A 49 6.14 -7.66 13.26
C ALA A 49 6.45 -9.16 13.13
N ASP A 50 6.35 -9.89 14.23
CA ASP A 50 6.57 -11.34 14.27
C ASP A 50 5.54 -12.08 13.40
N HIS A 51 4.28 -11.66 13.43
CA HIS A 51 3.23 -12.21 12.60
C HIS A 51 3.53 -12.03 11.10
N LEU A 52 3.81 -10.80 10.68
CA LEU A 52 4.15 -10.47 9.29
C LEU A 52 5.42 -11.18 8.80
N ASN A 53 6.39 -11.42 9.69
CA ASN A 53 7.62 -12.11 9.35
C ASN A 53 7.47 -13.64 9.22
N ARG A 54 6.44 -14.21 9.87
CA ARG A 54 6.24 -15.68 9.91
C ARG A 54 5.13 -16.18 9.00
N ARG A 55 4.15 -15.36 8.69
CA ARG A 55 2.94 -15.77 7.95
C ARG A 55 2.81 -15.00 6.65
N ASN A 56 2.35 -15.72 5.64
CA ASN A 56 1.86 -15.12 4.40
C ASN A 56 0.33 -15.10 4.45
N ASP A 57 -0.24 -13.96 4.79
CA ASP A 57 -1.68 -13.75 4.93
C ASP A 57 -2.12 -12.46 4.23
N ALA A 58 -3.40 -12.13 4.34
CA ALA A 58 -3.97 -10.95 3.70
C ALA A 58 -3.25 -9.64 4.07
N LEU A 59 -2.85 -9.46 5.35
CA LEU A 59 -2.14 -8.26 5.78
C LEU A 59 -0.76 -8.15 5.13
N LYS A 60 0.01 -9.24 5.16
CA LYS A 60 1.33 -9.27 4.50
C LYS A 60 1.19 -9.09 2.99
N ASN A 61 0.22 -9.77 2.37
CA ASN A 61 -0.01 -9.65 0.94
C ASN A 61 -0.38 -8.22 0.54
N HIS A 62 -1.23 -7.54 1.32
CA HIS A 62 -1.57 -6.13 1.13
C HIS A 62 -0.31 -5.25 1.07
N GLU A 63 0.58 -5.36 2.06
CA GLU A 63 1.83 -4.60 2.10
C GLU A 63 2.78 -4.97 0.95
N MET A 64 2.84 -6.26 0.58
CA MET A 64 3.64 -6.72 -0.56
C MET A 64 3.12 -6.15 -1.89
N ILE A 65 1.80 -5.98 -2.04
CA ILE A 65 1.20 -5.34 -3.22
C ILE A 65 1.75 -3.91 -3.36
N HIS A 66 1.85 -3.12 -2.28
CA HIS A 66 2.42 -1.77 -2.34
C HIS A 66 3.86 -1.75 -2.84
N LEU A 67 4.68 -2.73 -2.47
CA LEU A 67 6.04 -2.83 -3.01
C LEU A 67 6.04 -3.08 -4.53
N ARG A 68 5.17 -3.97 -4.98
CA ARG A 68 5.04 -4.29 -6.40
C ARG A 68 4.40 -3.16 -7.19
N GLN A 69 3.57 -2.34 -6.56
CA GLN A 69 3.06 -1.09 -7.14
C GLN A 69 4.20 -0.08 -7.36
N ALA A 70 5.10 0.07 -6.39
CA ALA A 70 6.27 0.94 -6.56
C ALA A 70 7.17 0.47 -7.74
N GLN A 71 7.29 -0.83 -7.96
CA GLN A 71 7.94 -1.39 -9.14
C GLN A 71 7.23 -0.96 -10.43
N SER A 72 5.90 -1.05 -10.49
CA SER A 72 5.09 -0.67 -11.64
C SER A 72 5.12 0.83 -11.96
N THR A 73 5.48 1.68 -11.01
CA THR A 73 5.64 3.13 -11.18
C THR A 73 7.02 3.53 -11.73
N GLY A 74 7.65 2.67 -12.50
CA GLY A 74 8.97 2.89 -13.08
C GLY A 74 10.11 2.57 -12.13
N ASN A 75 9.90 1.60 -11.24
CA ASN A 75 10.87 1.13 -10.27
C ASN A 75 11.43 2.25 -9.38
N SER A 76 10.57 3.17 -8.96
CA SER A 76 10.92 4.39 -8.24
C SER A 76 9.99 4.66 -7.06
N TRP A 77 10.55 4.68 -5.85
CA TRP A 77 9.82 5.09 -4.64
C TRP A 77 9.29 6.51 -4.73
N PHE A 78 10.07 7.43 -5.31
CA PHE A 78 9.64 8.82 -5.49
C PHE A 78 8.40 8.94 -6.36
N ARG A 79 8.37 8.24 -7.50
CA ARG A 79 7.21 8.22 -8.40
C ARG A 79 6.01 7.58 -7.72
N PHE A 80 6.21 6.49 -6.99
CA PHE A 80 5.16 5.84 -6.24
C PHE A 80 4.51 6.80 -5.23
N TYR A 81 5.32 7.39 -4.34
CA TYR A 81 4.78 8.28 -3.31
C TYR A 81 4.20 9.58 -3.87
N PHE A 82 4.77 10.12 -4.94
CA PHE A 82 4.19 11.27 -5.63
C PHE A 82 2.78 10.96 -6.16
N LEU A 83 2.62 9.84 -6.87
CA LEU A 83 1.31 9.42 -7.41
C LEU A 83 0.34 9.05 -6.29
N TYR A 84 0.80 8.35 -5.25
CA TYR A 84 -0.01 8.01 -4.09
C TYR A 84 -0.56 9.28 -3.42
N PHE A 85 0.30 10.25 -3.15
CA PHE A 85 -0.10 11.53 -2.55
C PHE A 85 -1.05 12.31 -3.45
N TRP A 86 -0.77 12.37 -4.75
CA TRP A 86 -1.62 13.03 -5.73
C TRP A 86 -3.05 12.47 -5.72
N HIS A 87 -3.19 11.15 -5.79
CA HIS A 87 -4.51 10.51 -5.73
C HIS A 87 -5.20 10.69 -4.38
N SER A 88 -4.46 10.74 -3.29
CA SER A 88 -4.98 11.06 -1.96
C SER A 88 -5.57 12.47 -1.91
N LEU A 89 -4.88 13.45 -2.49
CA LEU A 89 -5.39 14.84 -2.59
C LEU A 89 -6.67 14.92 -3.43
N LEU A 90 -6.73 14.21 -4.55
CA LEU A 90 -7.95 14.17 -5.38
C LEU A 90 -9.13 13.59 -4.59
N ALA A 91 -8.89 12.59 -3.75
CA ALA A 91 -9.91 11.95 -2.94
C ALA A 91 -10.45 12.84 -1.80
N LEU A 92 -9.74 13.92 -1.42
CA LEU A 92 -10.23 14.91 -0.45
C LEU A 92 -11.59 15.50 -0.82
N ARG A 93 -11.95 15.55 -2.12
CA ARG A 93 -13.27 16.02 -2.56
C ARG A 93 -14.43 15.18 -2.03
N TYR A 94 -14.14 13.96 -1.57
CA TYR A 94 -15.13 13.01 -1.05
C TYR A 94 -15.06 12.80 0.46
N TRP A 95 -14.27 13.60 1.20
CA TRP A 95 -14.06 13.43 2.64
C TRP A 95 -15.35 13.44 3.47
N ARG A 96 -16.41 14.16 3.02
CA ARG A 96 -17.72 14.17 3.66
C ARG A 96 -18.62 12.98 3.30
N LYS A 97 -18.32 12.32 2.17
CA LYS A 97 -19.15 11.23 1.61
C LYS A 97 -18.63 9.84 1.98
N VAL A 98 -17.32 9.74 2.21
CA VAL A 98 -16.65 8.48 2.50
C VAL A 98 -15.72 8.71 3.70
N LYS A 99 -15.89 7.88 4.74
CA LYS A 99 -14.98 7.89 5.89
C LYS A 99 -13.58 7.51 5.41
N ASN A 100 -12.57 8.29 5.80
CA ASN A 100 -11.18 8.10 5.34
C ASN A 100 -11.04 8.06 3.81
N ALA A 101 -11.81 8.89 3.08
CA ALA A 101 -11.81 8.94 1.61
C ALA A 101 -10.40 9.04 1.01
N VAL A 102 -9.52 9.82 1.63
CA VAL A 102 -8.11 10.01 1.24
C VAL A 102 -7.35 8.70 1.14
N TYR A 103 -7.73 7.73 1.95
CA TYR A 103 -7.15 6.40 2.00
C TYR A 103 -7.91 5.42 1.10
N TYR A 104 -9.18 5.15 1.38
CA TYR A 104 -9.93 4.11 0.69
C TYR A 104 -10.25 4.38 -0.79
N LEU A 105 -10.31 5.68 -1.22
CA LEU A 105 -10.49 6.03 -2.63
C LEU A 105 -9.15 6.21 -3.38
N ASN A 106 -8.02 5.95 -2.71
CA ASN A 106 -6.74 5.94 -3.38
C ASN A 106 -6.61 4.67 -4.24
N PRO A 107 -6.31 4.79 -5.55
CA PRO A 107 -6.19 3.64 -6.45
C PRO A 107 -5.21 2.56 -5.97
N PHE A 108 -4.14 2.95 -5.31
CA PHE A 108 -3.14 2.01 -4.79
C PHE A 108 -3.72 1.17 -3.65
N GLU A 109 -4.49 1.80 -2.75
CA GLU A 109 -5.18 1.09 -1.68
C GLU A 109 -6.29 0.20 -2.25
N MET A 110 -7.05 0.69 -3.25
CA MET A 110 -8.10 -0.09 -3.89
C MET A 110 -7.57 -1.39 -4.49
N GLU A 111 -6.43 -1.37 -5.19
CA GLU A 111 -5.78 -2.58 -5.70
C GLU A 111 -5.33 -3.49 -4.56
N ALA A 112 -4.71 -2.94 -3.52
CA ALA A 112 -4.24 -3.73 -2.39
C ALA A 112 -5.40 -4.43 -1.66
N TYR A 113 -6.50 -3.71 -1.38
CA TYR A 113 -7.70 -4.29 -0.77
C TYR A 113 -8.42 -5.29 -1.66
N ALA A 114 -8.49 -5.03 -2.97
CA ALA A 114 -9.14 -5.94 -3.92
C ALA A 114 -8.44 -7.31 -3.97
N HIS A 115 -7.12 -7.34 -3.76
CA HIS A 115 -6.31 -8.54 -3.95
C HIS A 115 -5.62 -9.07 -2.69
N GLN A 116 -5.79 -8.43 -1.52
CA GLN A 116 -5.11 -8.86 -0.29
C GLN A 116 -5.38 -10.32 0.11
N HIS A 117 -6.55 -10.84 -0.21
CA HIS A 117 -6.93 -12.24 0.08
C HIS A 117 -6.51 -13.23 -1.00
N ASP A 118 -6.08 -12.76 -2.17
CA ASP A 118 -5.54 -13.58 -3.25
C ASP A 118 -4.03 -13.68 -3.15
N LEU A 119 -3.54 -14.66 -2.43
CA LEU A 119 -2.10 -14.85 -2.17
C LEU A 119 -1.27 -15.15 -3.43
N HIS A 120 -1.93 -15.49 -4.55
CA HIS A 120 -1.30 -15.72 -5.85
C HIS A 120 -1.39 -14.52 -6.80
N TYR A 121 -1.98 -13.41 -6.35
CA TYR A 121 -2.09 -12.21 -7.18
C TYR A 121 -0.72 -11.74 -7.70
N LEU A 122 0.25 -11.65 -6.82
CA LEU A 122 1.58 -11.14 -7.16
C LEU A 122 2.37 -12.06 -8.11
N ASP A 123 2.11 -13.36 -8.09
CA ASP A 123 2.71 -14.32 -9.02
C ASP A 123 2.29 -14.02 -10.46
N ARG A 124 1.04 -13.56 -10.65
CA ARG A 124 0.49 -13.19 -11.95
C ARG A 124 0.94 -11.82 -12.45
N CYS A 125 1.43 -10.95 -11.57
CA CYS A 125 1.90 -9.61 -11.95
C CYS A 125 3.22 -9.63 -12.73
N GLY A 126 4.03 -10.68 -12.56
CA GLY A 126 5.33 -10.84 -13.23
C GLY A 126 6.29 -9.68 -12.93
N ASP A 127 7.24 -9.45 -13.84
CA ASP A 127 8.31 -8.45 -13.68
C ASP A 127 7.83 -6.99 -13.75
N ARG A 128 6.63 -6.75 -14.25
CA ARG A 128 6.05 -5.40 -14.34
C ARG A 128 5.50 -4.88 -13.02
N GLY A 129 5.36 -5.75 -12.03
CA GLY A 129 4.78 -5.44 -10.73
C GLY A 129 3.26 -5.21 -10.76
N ALA A 130 2.67 -4.96 -9.61
CA ALA A 130 1.24 -4.70 -9.45
C ALA A 130 0.88 -3.36 -10.11
N SER A 131 -0.05 -3.37 -11.05
CA SER A 131 -0.34 -2.21 -11.90
C SER A 131 -1.82 -1.95 -12.15
N GLU A 132 -2.72 -2.70 -11.51
CA GLU A 132 -4.17 -2.54 -11.65
C GLU A 132 -4.67 -1.23 -11.04
N TRP A 133 -3.91 -0.63 -10.12
CA TRP A 133 -4.18 0.72 -9.63
C TRP A 133 -4.41 1.74 -10.77
N ARG A 134 -3.83 1.51 -11.96
CA ARG A 134 -4.05 2.38 -13.13
C ARG A 134 -5.48 2.31 -13.64
N THR A 135 -6.14 1.16 -13.53
CA THR A 135 -7.55 0.99 -13.86
C THR A 135 -8.40 1.77 -12.87
N PHE A 136 -8.15 1.62 -11.57
CA PHE A 136 -8.82 2.40 -10.54
C PHE A 136 -8.56 3.91 -10.68
N ALA A 137 -7.34 4.31 -11.06
CA ALA A 137 -6.98 5.71 -11.27
C ALA A 137 -7.79 6.39 -12.40
N ARG A 138 -8.22 5.64 -13.41
CA ARG A 138 -9.06 6.13 -14.52
C ARG A 138 -10.54 6.24 -14.15
N MET A 139 -10.98 5.58 -13.10
CA MET A 139 -12.36 5.67 -12.62
C MET A 139 -12.65 7.06 -12.04
N LYS A 140 -13.88 7.56 -12.24
CA LYS A 140 -14.38 8.72 -11.50
C LYS A 140 -14.45 8.39 -10.01
N LEU A 141 -14.33 9.40 -9.15
CA LEU A 141 -14.39 9.20 -7.68
C LEU A 141 -15.73 8.57 -7.22
N SER A 142 -16.85 8.84 -7.93
CA SER A 142 -18.13 8.16 -7.66
C SER A 142 -18.04 6.67 -7.91
N GLN A 143 -17.44 6.26 -9.03
CA GLN A 143 -17.25 4.84 -9.36
C GLN A 143 -16.33 4.12 -8.38
N ARG A 144 -15.26 4.82 -7.90
CA ARG A 144 -14.40 4.27 -6.84
C ARG A 144 -15.17 4.08 -5.54
N LYS A 145 -16.04 5.05 -5.17
CA LYS A 145 -16.91 4.93 -4.01
C LYS A 145 -17.81 3.71 -4.14
N ASP A 146 -18.51 3.57 -5.26
CA ASP A 146 -19.41 2.43 -5.50
C ASP A 146 -18.65 1.09 -5.43
N PHE A 147 -17.42 1.06 -5.94
CA PHE A 147 -16.55 -0.12 -5.86
C PHE A 147 -16.21 -0.49 -4.41
N ILE A 148 -15.71 0.45 -3.60
CA ILE A 148 -15.34 0.15 -2.21
C ILE A 148 -16.56 -0.27 -1.37
N GLU A 149 -17.72 0.33 -1.59
CA GLU A 149 -18.97 -0.03 -0.91
C GLU A 149 -19.45 -1.45 -1.28
N SER A 150 -19.38 -1.81 -2.58
CA SER A 150 -19.77 -3.15 -3.05
C SER A 150 -18.83 -4.27 -2.57
N HIS A 151 -17.59 -3.92 -2.23
CA HIS A 151 -16.59 -4.88 -1.73
C HIS A 151 -16.40 -4.83 -0.21
N GLY A 152 -17.21 -4.05 0.52
CA GLY A 152 -17.11 -3.92 1.97
C GLY A 152 -15.79 -3.32 2.47
N ILE A 153 -15.10 -2.56 1.63
CA ILE A 153 -13.80 -1.96 1.96
C ILE A 153 -14.04 -0.73 2.87
N GLY A 154 -13.43 -0.72 4.06
CA GLY A 154 -13.48 0.40 4.99
C GLY A 154 -14.76 0.51 5.84
N GLN A 155 -15.56 -0.56 5.90
CA GLN A 155 -16.72 -0.66 6.79
C GLN A 155 -16.35 -1.09 8.20
#